data_de6e0b9d2bd2ec0b579acb2c01cbbc54
#
_entry.id   de6e0b9d2bd2ec0b579acb2c01cbbc54
#
_cell.length_a   1.000
_cell.length_b   1.000
_cell.length_c   1.000
_cell.angle_alpha   90.00
_cell.angle_beta   90.00
_cell.angle_gamma   90.00
#
_symmetry.space_group_name_H-M   'P 1'
#
loop_
_entity.id
_entity.type
_entity.pdbx_description
1 polymer ?
#
loop_
_entity_poly.entity_id
_entity_poly.type
_entity_poly.pdbx_seq_one_letter_code
_entity_poly.pdbx_strand_id
1 'polypeptide(L)'
;NKNNNNTVGDWILYEVSDPKGGKAKIGIGKAEDVMADGTNRRANASARKVAKDPKFPNAKATELSRHNNITKGAMKEIEAARVRELRRSGQVLPHNRENDARYKIKENNKGKGKC
;
A
#
# COMPACT_ATOMS: atom_id res chain seq x y z
N ASN A 1 14.60 0.19 16.86
CA ASN A 1 14.66 0.91 15.60
C ASN A 1 13.32 0.87 14.91
N LYS A 2 12.76 2.03 14.64
CA LYS A 2 11.40 2.08 14.06
C LYS A 2 11.31 1.46 12.67
N ASN A 3 12.44 1.29 12.00
CA ASN A 3 12.43 0.67 10.68
C ASN A 3 12.68 -0.84 10.76
N ASN A 4 12.82 -1.36 11.96
CA ASN A 4 13.09 -2.78 12.13
C ASN A 4 11.84 -3.59 11.80
N ASN A 5 11.99 -4.56 10.92
CA ASN A 5 10.87 -5.41 10.51
C ASN A 5 10.34 -6.28 11.64
N ASN A 6 11.09 -6.41 12.73
CA ASN A 6 10.63 -7.17 13.88
C ASN A 6 9.83 -6.36 14.88
N THR A 7 9.65 -5.07 14.63
CA THR A 7 8.86 -4.22 15.52
C THR A 7 7.40 -4.66 15.48
N VAL A 8 6.86 -5.01 16.64
CA VAL A 8 5.47 -5.43 16.76
C VAL A 8 4.59 -4.21 16.99
N GLY A 9 3.44 -4.19 16.36
CA GLY A 9 2.51 -3.09 16.53
C GLY A 9 1.19 -3.40 15.87
N ASP A 10 0.32 -2.38 15.85
CA ASP A 10 -0.97 -2.44 15.19
C ASP A 10 -0.88 -1.60 13.93
N TRP A 11 -1.35 -2.16 12.81
CA TRP A 11 -1.16 -1.54 11.50
C TRP A 11 -2.45 -1.53 10.72
N ILE A 12 -2.54 -0.61 9.77
CA ILE A 12 -3.61 -0.63 8.78
C ILE A 12 -3.02 -0.78 7.39
N LEU A 13 -3.80 -1.40 6.53
CA LEU A 13 -3.55 -1.43 5.09
C LEU A 13 -4.50 -0.43 4.46
N TYR A 14 -4.00 0.48 3.65
CA TYR A 14 -4.86 1.47 3.01
C TYR A 14 -4.64 1.49 1.51
N GLU A 15 -5.64 2.04 0.83
CA GLU A 15 -5.59 2.20 -0.62
C GLU A 15 -5.85 3.67 -0.93
N VAL A 16 -5.08 4.23 -1.85
CA VAL A 16 -5.35 5.57 -2.37
C VAL A 16 -5.91 5.41 -3.77
N SER A 17 -7.08 5.99 -4.00
CA SER A 17 -7.74 5.90 -5.29
C SER A 17 -8.44 7.20 -5.62
N ASP A 18 -8.76 7.35 -6.91
CA ASP A 18 -9.46 8.53 -7.42
C ASP A 18 -10.61 8.02 -8.27
N PRO A 19 -11.79 8.67 -8.22
CA PRO A 19 -12.94 8.20 -8.99
C PRO A 19 -12.68 8.07 -10.49
N LYS A 20 -11.82 8.92 -11.03
CA LYS A 20 -11.50 8.84 -12.46
C LYS A 20 -10.25 8.05 -12.74
N GLY A 21 -9.22 8.25 -11.94
CA GLY A 21 -7.92 7.62 -12.20
C GLY A 21 -7.82 6.20 -11.71
N GLY A 22 -8.72 5.79 -10.82
CA GLY A 22 -8.69 4.44 -10.27
C GLY A 22 -7.71 4.29 -9.13
N LYS A 23 -7.22 3.08 -8.93
CA LYS A 23 -6.33 2.76 -7.82
C LYS A 23 -4.91 3.23 -8.11
N ALA A 24 -4.38 4.04 -7.22
CA ALA A 24 -3.05 4.64 -7.40
C ALA A 24 -1.99 3.98 -6.55
N LYS A 25 -2.33 3.53 -5.34
CA LYS A 25 -1.32 3.08 -4.39
C LYS A 25 -1.93 2.25 -3.27
N ILE A 26 -1.15 1.30 -2.78
CA ILE A 26 -1.43 0.57 -1.55
C ILE A 26 -0.30 0.90 -0.57
N GLY A 27 -0.65 1.12 0.69
CA GLY A 27 0.35 1.44 1.70
C GLY A 27 -0.04 0.93 3.06
N ILE A 28 0.86 1.10 4.02
CA ILE A 28 0.61 0.72 5.41
C ILE A 28 0.87 1.91 6.32
N GLY A 29 0.18 1.94 7.44
CA GLY A 29 0.38 2.97 8.45
C GLY A 29 0.14 2.39 9.82
N LYS A 30 0.65 3.08 10.84
CA LYS A 30 0.40 2.66 12.23
C LYS A 30 -1.04 2.97 12.59
N ALA A 31 -1.71 2.00 13.19
CA ALA A 31 -3.14 2.15 13.50
C ALA A 31 -3.41 3.30 14.45
N GLU A 32 -2.49 3.57 15.37
CA GLU A 32 -2.71 4.64 16.35
C GLU A 32 -2.38 6.03 15.82
N ASP A 33 -1.79 6.15 14.64
CA ASP A 33 -1.41 7.44 14.09
C ASP A 33 -2.58 8.09 13.38
N VAL A 34 -3.52 8.61 14.18
CA VAL A 34 -4.76 9.16 13.65
C VAL A 34 -4.82 10.67 13.85
N MET A 35 -5.58 11.31 12.99
CA MET A 35 -5.83 12.74 13.07
C MET A 35 -7.06 13.00 13.93
N ALA A 36 -7.34 14.29 14.17
CA ALA A 36 -8.49 14.65 15.00
C ALA A 36 -9.80 14.07 14.49
N ASP A 37 -9.92 13.91 13.18
CA ASP A 37 -11.15 13.38 12.59
C ASP A 37 -11.19 11.85 12.57
N GLY A 38 -10.22 11.19 13.15
CA GLY A 38 -10.19 9.73 13.23
C GLY A 38 -9.55 9.04 12.04
N THR A 39 -9.19 9.78 11.00
CA THR A 39 -8.54 9.17 9.85
C THR A 39 -7.04 9.01 10.08
N ASN A 40 -6.44 8.06 9.38
CA ASN A 40 -5.02 7.77 9.56
C ASN A 40 -4.15 8.85 8.93
N ARG A 41 -3.19 9.35 9.70
CA ARG A 41 -2.33 10.45 9.25
C ARG A 41 -1.48 10.07 8.05
N ARG A 42 -0.89 8.88 8.08
CA ARG A 42 -0.04 8.42 7.00
C ARG A 42 -0.82 8.23 5.72
N ALA A 43 -2.02 7.65 5.84
CA ALA A 43 -2.87 7.43 4.68
C ALA A 43 -3.28 8.76 4.05
N ASN A 44 -3.62 9.75 4.88
CA ASN A 44 -3.99 11.06 4.38
C ASN A 44 -2.83 11.76 3.69
N ALA A 45 -1.63 11.63 4.25
CA ALA A 45 -0.44 12.22 3.63
C ALA A 45 -0.18 11.60 2.27
N SER A 46 -0.36 10.29 2.16
CA SER A 46 -0.20 9.60 0.87
C SER A 46 -1.24 10.09 -0.13
N ALA A 47 -2.48 10.26 0.30
CA ALA A 47 -3.53 10.72 -0.59
C ALA A 47 -3.23 12.14 -1.10
N ARG A 48 -2.75 13.02 -0.22
CA ARG A 48 -2.39 14.36 -0.66
C ARG A 48 -1.26 14.35 -1.67
N LYS A 49 -0.30 13.46 -1.49
CA LYS A 49 0.81 13.34 -2.41
C LYS A 49 0.34 12.86 -3.77
N VAL A 50 -0.51 11.84 -3.77
CA VAL A 50 -1.07 11.30 -5.01
C VAL A 50 -1.94 12.34 -5.72
N ALA A 51 -2.66 13.16 -4.97
CA ALA A 51 -3.53 14.17 -5.55
C ALA A 51 -2.78 15.23 -6.35
N LYS A 52 -1.48 15.34 -6.17
CA LYS A 52 -0.68 16.24 -6.99
C LYS A 52 -0.52 15.74 -8.41
N ASP A 53 -0.78 14.47 -8.63
CA ASP A 53 -0.75 13.89 -9.96
C ASP A 53 -2.05 14.24 -10.68
N PRO A 54 -1.98 14.88 -11.86
CA PRO A 54 -3.19 15.27 -12.58
C PRO A 54 -4.13 14.13 -12.91
N LYS A 55 -3.63 12.89 -12.90
CA LYS A 55 -4.47 11.73 -13.17
C LYS A 55 -5.30 11.34 -11.95
N PHE A 56 -4.97 11.83 -10.77
CA PHE A 56 -5.63 11.46 -9.52
C PHE A 56 -5.96 12.69 -8.70
N PRO A 57 -6.63 13.70 -9.29
CA PRO A 57 -6.82 15.00 -8.60
C PRO A 57 -7.67 14.91 -7.35
N ASN A 58 -8.53 13.92 -7.26
CA ASN A 58 -9.40 13.73 -6.11
C ASN A 58 -9.04 12.48 -5.32
N ALA A 59 -7.75 12.18 -5.23
CA ALA A 59 -7.27 10.99 -4.53
C ALA A 59 -7.68 10.99 -3.08
N LYS A 60 -8.16 9.85 -2.61
CA LYS A 60 -8.56 9.66 -1.22
C LYS A 60 -8.03 8.32 -0.73
N ALA A 61 -7.74 8.27 0.56
CA ALA A 61 -7.28 7.04 1.19
C ALA A 61 -8.45 6.33 1.85
N THR A 62 -8.47 5.01 1.73
CA THR A 62 -9.48 4.17 2.34
C THR A 62 -8.77 3.06 3.10
N GLU A 63 -9.16 2.84 4.35
CA GLU A 63 -8.62 1.72 5.11
C GLU A 63 -9.22 0.42 4.59
N LEU A 64 -8.35 -0.52 4.21
CA LEU A 64 -8.80 -1.81 3.68
C LEU A 64 -8.89 -2.86 4.77
N SER A 65 -7.91 -2.89 5.67
CA SER A 65 -7.90 -3.89 6.73
C SER A 65 -7.02 -3.38 7.87
N ARG A 66 -7.21 -3.99 9.04
CA ARG A 66 -6.47 -3.62 10.25
C ARG A 66 -5.92 -4.90 10.86
N HIS A 67 -4.65 -4.86 11.23
CA HIS A 67 -3.95 -6.03 11.75
C HIS A 67 -3.24 -5.63 13.02
N ASN A 68 -3.66 -6.23 14.13
CA ASN A 68 -3.14 -5.88 15.44
C ASN A 68 -2.08 -6.87 15.87
N ASN A 69 -1.11 -6.36 16.61
CA ASN A 69 -0.12 -7.19 17.29
C ASN A 69 0.66 -8.07 16.32
N ILE A 70 1.15 -7.47 15.24
CA ILE A 70 1.98 -8.20 14.27
C ILE A 70 3.25 -7.39 14.01
N THR A 71 4.24 -8.06 13.44
CA THR A 71 5.50 -7.38 13.12
C THR A 71 5.34 -6.51 11.89
N LYS A 72 6.18 -5.50 11.79
CA LYS A 72 6.21 -4.65 10.60
C LYS A 72 6.52 -5.49 9.35
N GLY A 73 7.41 -6.48 9.49
CA GLY A 73 7.72 -7.36 8.37
C GLY A 73 6.50 -8.12 7.87
N ALA A 74 5.69 -8.65 8.82
CA ALA A 74 4.47 -9.34 8.44
C ALA A 74 3.51 -8.40 7.73
N MET A 75 3.41 -7.14 8.21
CA MET A 75 2.54 -6.18 7.57
C MET A 75 3.01 -5.82 6.17
N LYS A 76 4.34 -5.72 5.97
CA LYS A 76 4.88 -5.48 4.65
C LYS A 76 4.55 -6.61 3.69
N GLU A 77 4.53 -7.85 4.19
CA GLU A 77 4.13 -8.99 3.35
C GLU A 77 2.67 -8.90 2.96
N ILE A 78 1.82 -8.45 3.88
CA ILE A 78 0.40 -8.25 3.57
C ILE A 78 0.25 -7.19 2.48
N GLU A 79 0.98 -6.09 2.61
CA GLU A 79 0.97 -5.03 1.60
C GLU A 79 1.43 -5.57 0.25
N ALA A 80 2.54 -6.29 0.23
CA ALA A 80 3.09 -6.81 -1.00
C ALA A 80 2.14 -7.80 -1.67
N ALA A 81 1.48 -8.63 -0.88
CA ALA A 81 0.52 -9.59 -1.41
C ALA A 81 -0.65 -8.87 -2.08
N ARG A 82 -1.13 -7.78 -1.46
CA ARG A 82 -2.23 -7.02 -2.03
C ARG A 82 -1.83 -6.34 -3.33
N VAL A 83 -0.62 -5.78 -3.38
CA VAL A 83 -0.12 -5.14 -4.59
C VAL A 83 -0.02 -6.16 -5.72
N ARG A 84 0.54 -7.34 -5.42
CA ARG A 84 0.67 -8.39 -6.43
C ARG A 84 -0.69 -8.83 -6.95
N GLU A 85 -1.64 -9.01 -6.03
CA GLU A 85 -2.98 -9.42 -6.41
C GLU A 85 -3.64 -8.41 -7.34
N LEU A 86 -3.54 -7.13 -7.02
CA LEU A 86 -4.14 -6.09 -7.84
C LEU A 86 -3.47 -6.00 -9.20
N ARG A 87 -2.14 -6.15 -9.25
CA ARG A 87 -1.45 -6.10 -10.53
C ARG A 87 -1.79 -7.27 -11.41
N ARG A 88 -1.99 -8.44 -10.82
CA ARG A 88 -2.45 -9.59 -11.60
C ARG A 88 -3.83 -9.36 -12.20
N SER A 89 -4.66 -8.58 -11.51
CA SER A 89 -6.01 -8.29 -12.02
C SER A 89 -6.04 -7.13 -13.00
N GLY A 90 -4.88 -6.55 -13.32
CA GLY A 90 -4.80 -5.48 -14.31
C GLY A 90 -4.56 -4.10 -13.75
N GLN A 91 -4.48 -3.93 -12.44
CA GLN A 91 -4.21 -2.61 -11.85
C GLN A 91 -2.74 -2.28 -11.96
N VAL A 92 -2.45 -1.04 -12.33
CA VAL A 92 -1.07 -0.61 -12.50
C VAL A 92 -0.45 -0.13 -11.20
N LEU A 93 -1.23 0.56 -10.36
CA LEU A 93 -0.77 1.14 -9.11
C LEU A 93 0.47 2.00 -9.34
N PRO A 94 0.33 3.09 -10.12
CA PRO A 94 1.52 3.83 -10.57
C PRO A 94 2.28 4.54 -9.46
N HIS A 95 1.68 4.71 -8.29
CA HIS A 95 2.37 5.36 -7.18
C HIS A 95 3.05 4.37 -6.24
N ASN A 96 2.96 3.07 -6.49
CA ASN A 96 3.78 2.11 -5.79
C ASN A 96 5.13 1.99 -6.51
N ARG A 97 6.17 1.71 -5.75
CA ARG A 97 7.52 1.63 -6.34
C ARG A 97 7.64 0.41 -7.22
N GLU A 98 7.99 0.64 -8.46
CA GLU A 98 8.09 -0.45 -9.43
C GLU A 98 9.28 -1.36 -9.18
N ASN A 99 10.35 -0.79 -8.64
CA ASN A 99 11.58 -1.55 -8.44
C ASN A 99 11.65 -2.26 -7.10
N ASP A 100 10.62 -2.12 -6.28
CA ASP A 100 10.63 -2.78 -4.99
C ASP A 100 10.35 -4.26 -5.19
N ALA A 101 11.29 -5.11 -4.81
CA ALA A 101 11.18 -6.55 -5.03
C ALA A 101 9.91 -7.13 -4.42
N ARG A 102 9.41 -6.52 -3.35
CA ARG A 102 8.20 -7.01 -2.70
C ARG A 102 6.99 -6.99 -3.61
N TYR A 103 6.97 -6.08 -4.59
CA TYR A 103 5.80 -5.88 -5.42
C TYR A 103 5.86 -6.64 -6.74
N LYS A 104 6.94 -7.36 -6.99
CA LYS A 104 7.03 -8.10 -8.23
C LYS A 104 6.18 -9.34 -8.17
N ILE A 105 5.61 -9.70 -9.30
CA ILE A 105 4.75 -10.88 -9.39
C ILE A 105 5.64 -12.10 -9.53
N LYS A 106 5.57 -12.98 -8.54
CA LYS A 106 6.44 -14.15 -8.51
C LYS A 106 6.25 -15.08 -9.69
N GLU A 107 5.04 -15.18 -10.18
CA GLU A 107 4.79 -16.01 -11.34
C GLU A 107 5.61 -15.58 -12.53
N ASN A 108 5.82 -14.30 -12.69
CA ASN A 108 6.65 -13.81 -13.77
C ASN A 108 8.07 -14.30 -13.63
N ASN A 109 8.57 -14.28 -12.41
CA ASN A 109 9.92 -14.75 -12.18
C ASN A 109 10.07 -16.21 -12.53
N LYS A 110 9.10 -17.01 -12.13
CA LYS A 110 9.15 -18.42 -12.44
C LYS A 110 9.00 -18.66 -13.92
N GLY A 111 8.11 -17.94 -14.53
CA GLY A 111 7.92 -18.08 -15.95
C GLY A 111 9.16 -17.78 -16.72
N LYS A 112 9.87 -16.75 -16.32
CA LYS A 112 11.10 -16.45 -16.99
C LYS A 112 12.14 -17.48 -16.79
N GLY A 113 12.16 -17.99 -15.59
CA GLY A 113 13.17 -18.97 -15.26
C GLY A 113 13.11 -20.14 -16.16
N LYS A 114 11.90 -20.51 -16.58
CA LYS A 114 11.82 -21.67 -17.35
C LYS A 114 11.63 -21.38 -18.80
N CYS A 115 11.15 -20.30 -19.07
CA CYS A 115 10.86 -20.06 -20.43
C CYS A 115 11.74 -20.57 -21.32
#